data_1b44ac2382ec29f10387204de26778a7
#
_entry.id   1b44ac2382ec29f10387204de26778a7
#
_cell.length_a   1.000
_cell.length_b   1.000
_cell.length_c   1.000
_cell.angle_alpha   90.00
_cell.angle_beta   90.00
_cell.angle_gamma   90.00
#
_symmetry.space_group_name_H-M   'P 1'
#
loop_
_entity.id
_entity.type
_entity.pdbx_description
1 polymer ?
#
loop_
_entity_poly.entity_id
_entity_poly.type
_entity_poly.pdbx_seq_one_letter_code
_entity_poly.pdbx_strand_id
1 'polypeptide(L)' 'MKYKTVVLKYNPRAKKMAEEVEKAANEYAEKGWTLKTFSVTLSAKAILVFEVPDTKQ' A
#
# COMPACT_ATOMS: atom_id res chain seq x y z
N MET A 1 -3.13 15.31 -9.31
CA MET A 1 -2.68 14.10 -8.67
C MET A 1 -3.79 13.19 -8.35
N LYS A 2 -3.55 11.92 -8.40
CA LYS A 2 -4.57 10.93 -8.09
C LYS A 2 -4.12 10.03 -6.98
N TYR A 3 -5.05 9.39 -6.34
CA TYR A 3 -4.74 8.45 -5.28
C TYR A 3 -5.35 7.11 -5.61
N LYS A 4 -4.65 6.06 -5.26
CA LYS A 4 -5.14 4.70 -5.42
C LYS A 4 -5.02 3.98 -4.11
N THR A 5 -5.97 3.10 -3.84
CA THR A 5 -5.93 2.30 -2.62
C THR A 5 -5.67 0.85 -2.99
N VAL A 6 -4.88 0.21 -2.17
CA VAL A 6 -4.54 -1.19 -2.35
C VAL A 6 -4.84 -1.90 -1.04
N VAL A 7 -5.53 -3.03 -1.12
CA VAL A 7 -5.90 -3.80 0.06
C VAL A 7 -5.03 -5.04 0.11
N LEU A 8 -4.38 -5.24 1.25
CA LEU A 8 -3.56 -6.43 1.45
C LEU A 8 -4.25 -7.35 2.42
N LYS A 9 -3.98 -8.65 2.28
CA LYS A 9 -4.51 -9.60 3.21
C LYS A 9 -3.90 -9.40 4.57
N TYR A 10 -4.69 -9.63 5.59
CA TYR A 10 -4.21 -9.49 6.94
C TYR A 10 -3.23 -10.61 7.29
N ASN A 11 -2.23 -10.27 8.06
CA ASN A 11 -1.35 -11.26 8.63
C ASN A 11 -1.29 -10.97 10.12
N PRO A 12 -1.60 -11.94 10.98
CA PRO A 12 -1.63 -11.69 12.42
C PRO A 12 -0.27 -11.38 13.02
N ARG A 13 0.80 -11.67 12.30
CA ARG A 13 2.11 -11.35 12.80
C ARG A 13 2.50 -9.97 12.33
N ALA A 14 2.77 -9.08 13.28
CA ALA A 14 3.10 -7.72 12.93
C ALA A 14 4.31 -7.64 12.01
N LYS A 15 5.31 -8.47 12.26
CA LYS A 15 6.50 -8.46 11.45
C LYS A 15 6.20 -8.85 10.01
N LYS A 16 5.37 -9.88 9.84
CA LYS A 16 5.00 -10.30 8.50
C LYS A 16 4.15 -9.25 7.82
N MET A 17 3.27 -8.61 8.56
CA MET A 17 2.44 -7.57 8.01
C MET A 17 3.32 -6.42 7.50
N ALA A 18 4.33 -6.05 8.28
CA ALA A 18 5.23 -4.99 7.87
C ALA A 18 5.98 -5.34 6.60
N GLU A 19 6.40 -6.60 6.48
CA GLU A 19 7.08 -7.05 5.28
C GLU A 19 6.17 -6.99 4.06
N GLU A 20 4.90 -7.35 4.23
CA GLU A 20 3.95 -7.29 3.13
C GLU A 20 3.71 -5.85 2.68
N VAL A 21 3.60 -4.93 3.64
CA VAL A 21 3.41 -3.54 3.31
C VAL A 21 4.64 -3.00 2.58
N GLU A 22 5.82 -3.32 3.07
CA GLU A 22 7.05 -2.84 2.46
C GLU A 22 7.20 -3.39 1.05
N LYS A 23 6.90 -4.67 0.87
CA LYS A 23 7.00 -5.28 -0.44
C LYS A 23 6.05 -4.61 -1.42
N ALA A 24 4.81 -4.39 -1.01
CA ALA A 24 3.83 -3.74 -1.88
C ALA A 24 4.26 -2.32 -2.19
N ALA A 25 4.73 -1.58 -1.19
CA ALA A 25 5.16 -0.20 -1.40
C ALA A 25 6.29 -0.13 -2.41
N ASN A 26 7.24 -1.06 -2.32
CA ASN A 26 8.36 -1.06 -3.24
C ASN A 26 7.94 -1.44 -4.65
N GLU A 27 7.03 -2.40 -4.78
CA GLU A 27 6.56 -2.79 -6.09
C GLU A 27 5.86 -1.64 -6.80
N TYR A 28 5.03 -0.90 -6.08
CA TYR A 28 4.32 0.21 -6.69
C TYR A 28 5.23 1.41 -6.88
N ALA A 29 6.27 1.52 -6.06
CA ALA A 29 7.24 2.60 -6.25
C ALA A 29 7.92 2.48 -7.61
N GLU A 30 8.11 1.25 -8.07
CA GLU A 30 8.70 1.05 -9.39
C GLU A 30 7.81 1.55 -10.49
N LYS A 31 6.53 1.71 -10.22
CA LYS A 31 5.59 2.26 -11.19
C LYS A 31 5.46 3.76 -11.03
N GLY A 32 6.21 4.36 -10.13
CA GLY A 32 6.14 5.79 -9.91
C GLY A 32 5.11 6.20 -8.88
N TRP A 33 4.55 5.24 -8.14
CA TRP A 33 3.56 5.54 -7.12
C TRP A 33 4.27 5.79 -5.79
N THR A 34 3.71 6.66 -4.99
CA THR A 34 4.30 6.99 -3.70
C THR A 34 3.31 6.63 -2.60
N LEU A 35 3.76 5.84 -1.65
CA LEU A 35 2.91 5.47 -0.52
C LEU A 35 2.74 6.69 0.38
N LYS A 36 1.50 7.09 0.60
CA LYS A 36 1.22 8.24 1.45
C LYS A 36 0.87 7.82 2.86
N THR A 37 0.09 6.76 2.98
CA THR A 37 -0.30 6.31 4.30
C THR A 37 -0.86 4.89 4.19
N PHE A 38 -0.99 4.23 5.33
CA PHE A 38 -1.66 2.95 5.36
C PHE A 38 -2.31 2.80 6.72
N SER A 39 -3.25 1.89 6.81
CA SER A 39 -3.85 1.56 8.08
C SER A 39 -4.21 0.08 8.09
N VAL A 40 -4.29 -0.47 9.28
CA VAL A 40 -4.63 -1.88 9.44
C VAL A 40 -5.93 -1.92 10.22
N THR A 41 -6.92 -2.60 9.67
CA THR A 41 -8.21 -2.66 10.31
C THR A 41 -8.33 -3.90 11.16
N LEU A 42 -9.25 -3.86 12.11
CA LEU A 42 -9.45 -5.02 12.97
C LEU A 42 -10.05 -6.19 12.23
N SER A 43 -10.68 -5.93 11.10
CA SER A 43 -11.22 -7.03 10.33
C SER A 43 -10.18 -7.59 9.38
N ALA A 44 -8.93 -7.33 9.70
CA ALA A 44 -7.90 -8.14 9.12
C ALA A 44 -7.45 -7.76 7.73
N LYS A 45 -7.35 -6.50 7.46
CA LYS A 45 -6.83 -6.07 6.17
C LYS A 45 -6.01 -4.83 6.35
N ALA A 46 -5.00 -4.69 5.53
CA ALA A 46 -4.21 -3.47 5.48
C ALA A 46 -4.64 -2.70 4.24
N ILE A 47 -4.89 -1.43 4.41
CA ILE A 47 -5.29 -0.57 3.30
C ILE A 47 -4.18 0.45 3.10
N LEU A 48 -3.62 0.46 1.90
CA LEU A 48 -2.53 1.36 1.57
C LEU A 48 -3.05 2.41 0.62
N VAL A 49 -2.66 3.64 0.82
CA VAL A 49 -3.06 4.74 -0.06
C VAL A 49 -1.82 5.26 -0.76
N PHE A 50 -1.83 5.22 -2.07
CA PHE A 50 -0.71 5.69 -2.87
C PHE A 50 -1.08 6.94 -3.64
N GLU A 51 -0.11 7.80 -3.82
CA GLU A 51 -0.25 8.95 -4.68
C GLU A 51 0.30 8.54 -6.04
N VAL A 52 -0.50 8.73 -7.07
CA VAL A 52 -0.15 8.28 -8.41
C VAL A 52 0.07 9.50 -9.28
N PRO A 53 1.10 9.50 -10.13
CA PRO A 53 1.33 10.63 -11.02
C PRO A 53 0.12 10.90 -11.90
N ASP A 54 -0.11 12.16 -12.13
CA ASP A 54 -1.24 12.57 -12.93
C ASP A 54 -0.86 12.66 -14.38
N THR A 55 -0.11 11.71 -14.87
CA THR A 55 0.31 11.74 -16.23
C THR A 55 -0.71 11.08 -17.06
N LYS A 56 -0.86 11.57 -18.23
CA LYS A 56 -1.70 10.91 -19.09
C LYS A 56 -0.94 10.08 -19.91
N GLN A 57 -1.24 9.02 -20.07
CA GLN A 57 -0.43 8.18 -20.80
C GLN A 57 -1.16 7.51 -21.77
#